data_bd4734cc4c34f371a356942638d6ff24
#
_entry.id   bd4734cc4c34f371a356942638d6ff24
#
_cell.length_a   1.000
_cell.length_b   1.000
_cell.length_c   1.000
_cell.angle_alpha   90.00
_cell.angle_beta   90.00
_cell.angle_gamma   90.00
#
_symmetry.space_group_name_H-M   'P 1'
#
loop_
_entity.id
_entity.type
_entity.pdbx_description
1 polymer ?
#
loop_
_entity_poly.entity_id
_entity_poly.type
_entity_poly.pdbx_seq_one_letter_code
_entity_poly.pdbx_strand_id
1 'polypeptide(L)'
;MLGSGTVFQGFVQFSRKSFTNIPISFEPNLEIVNVATFGKHISPADFYRENRFQFSADLTRLWRRHEFKVGADIHHIRDQLLYSTTMAGFAIFTPESFLGLPPFGRTVPLFFAFALPRSLLGQPLPRRSLDRLFPDDRFAAAARTAFTHETYEFFVQDRWRPQRLTVNYGVRYFLERIPSAFGIQTDKNNLQPRLGISYGFAEGRGVVRAGVGLFVAPHFWSRLVGHLTCAGSGPENLALLDPRRAAAFSPTASPCVTLNVIPGPFTSGSAFARFIRGEFPSGPLAINAFGHIVRDFPNPYAEQWSLQIEYQIADELSASVGYLGVRGLKVPNAGIQLNATPVGRLPNGKTRYQNDPRFGIVQMAFPGTDSTYHGGVLTLNKRLSDGWGVNVHYTFSKTLDLPTGYTFRDVFEDPLHIRRDWGLSNQHVGHRFTATFIGEGPKRWGLTRGFTVSLITTLESGRFATLFVGFDVNGDLEFGTDRVGLTGRNTYQGDRFIQVDLRLARKIRWGERVGIEPLLEFFNLFNRPNVTQVDTVYGAADFVGPVPRRYKDGVAGALPSFGRPAGTGPARQVQFALRISF
;
A
#
# COMPACT_ATOMS: atom_id res chain seq x y z
N MET A 1 -45.02 13.70 13.95
CA MET A 1 -44.47 12.83 15.01
C MET A 1 -44.23 11.46 14.41
N LEU A 2 -42.95 10.99 14.45
CA LEU A 2 -42.64 9.60 14.12
C LEU A 2 -43.23 8.73 15.24
N GLY A 3 -44.02 7.69 14.90
CA GLY A 3 -44.64 6.81 15.91
C GLY A 3 -43.62 6.06 16.76
N SER A 4 -44.03 5.51 17.91
CA SER A 4 -43.18 4.68 18.78
C SER A 4 -42.53 3.54 17.96
N GLY A 5 -41.22 3.41 18.00
CA GLY A 5 -40.44 2.42 17.22
C GLY A 5 -39.93 2.92 15.88
N THR A 6 -40.04 4.20 15.55
CA THR A 6 -39.41 4.80 14.36
C THR A 6 -38.42 5.87 14.81
N VAL A 7 -37.18 5.76 14.30
CA VAL A 7 -36.09 6.69 14.60
C VAL A 7 -35.56 7.23 13.28
N PHE A 8 -35.50 8.55 13.17
CA PHE A 8 -34.76 9.23 12.09
C PHE A 8 -33.48 9.80 12.67
N GLN A 9 -32.39 9.58 11.95
CA GLN A 9 -31.07 10.17 12.24
C GLN A 9 -30.55 10.87 11.00
N GLY A 10 -30.03 12.06 11.19
CA GLY A 10 -29.41 12.81 10.12
C GLY A 10 -28.25 13.65 10.67
N PHE A 11 -27.19 13.77 9.91
CA PHE A 11 -26.12 14.70 10.22
C PHE A 11 -25.56 15.32 8.95
N VAL A 12 -25.00 16.51 9.13
CA VAL A 12 -24.23 17.24 8.12
C VAL A 12 -22.85 17.48 8.70
N GLN A 13 -21.80 17.15 7.94
CA GLN A 13 -20.43 17.33 8.35
C GLN A 13 -19.67 18.11 7.29
N PHE A 14 -18.86 19.07 7.74
CA PHE A 14 -17.80 19.66 6.96
C PHE A 14 -16.46 19.23 7.55
N SER A 15 -15.54 18.74 6.70
CA SER A 15 -14.18 18.45 7.12
C SER A 15 -13.19 19.02 6.10
N ARG A 16 -12.06 19.50 6.62
CA ARG A 16 -10.92 19.93 5.82
C ARG A 16 -9.68 19.18 6.23
N LYS A 17 -9.06 18.51 5.27
CA LYS A 17 -7.74 17.92 5.42
C LYS A 17 -6.78 18.71 4.54
N SER A 18 -5.65 19.12 5.08
CA SER A 18 -4.58 19.73 4.28
C SER A 18 -3.23 19.34 4.83
N PHE A 19 -2.28 19.18 3.93
CA PHE A 19 -0.88 19.04 4.29
C PHE A 19 -0.02 19.76 3.25
N THR A 20 1.16 20.17 3.68
CA THR A 20 2.20 20.75 2.84
C THR A 20 3.49 20.00 3.14
N ASN A 21 4.09 19.44 2.11
CA ASN A 21 5.41 18.84 2.20
C ASN A 21 6.42 19.87 1.70
N ILE A 22 7.21 20.39 2.63
CA ILE A 22 8.31 21.27 2.29
C ILE A 22 9.53 20.37 2.12
N PRO A 23 10.07 20.19 0.91
CA PRO A 23 11.26 19.39 0.72
C PRO A 23 12.46 20.07 1.38
N ILE A 24 13.33 19.26 1.97
CA ILE A 24 14.59 19.74 2.57
C ILE A 24 15.53 20.26 1.47
N SER A 25 15.43 19.70 0.29
CA SER A 25 16.17 20.10 -0.90
C SER A 25 15.25 20.12 -2.11
N PHE A 26 15.54 21.05 -3.03
CA PHE A 26 14.83 21.17 -4.30
C PHE A 26 15.61 20.59 -5.48
N GLU A 27 16.70 19.94 -5.21
CA GLU A 27 17.49 19.23 -6.20
C GLU A 27 16.73 18.02 -6.75
N PRO A 28 17.12 17.49 -7.91
CA PRO A 28 16.57 16.26 -8.45
C PRO A 28 16.62 15.13 -7.44
N ASN A 29 15.61 14.29 -7.44
CA ASN A 29 15.62 13.08 -6.64
C ASN A 29 16.68 12.11 -7.15
N LEU A 30 17.56 11.65 -6.27
CA LEU A 30 18.51 10.58 -6.53
C LEU A 30 18.21 9.44 -5.58
N GLU A 31 17.78 8.32 -6.10
CA GLU A 31 17.52 7.12 -5.31
C GLU A 31 18.60 6.07 -5.61
N ILE A 32 19.31 5.67 -4.56
CA ILE A 32 20.13 4.45 -4.58
C ILE A 32 19.30 3.39 -3.88
N VAL A 33 18.80 2.46 -4.63
CA VAL A 33 17.80 1.50 -4.17
C VAL A 33 18.26 0.77 -2.92
N ASN A 34 17.42 0.79 -1.87
CA ASN A 34 17.66 0.21 -0.54
C ASN A 34 18.85 0.81 0.24
N VAL A 35 19.43 1.91 -0.22
CA VAL A 35 20.58 2.55 0.45
C VAL A 35 20.22 3.96 0.92
N ALA A 36 19.90 4.85 0.00
CA ALA A 36 19.64 6.25 0.31
C ALA A 36 18.81 6.95 -0.77
N THR A 37 18.10 7.99 -0.37
CA THR A 37 17.41 8.92 -1.26
C THR A 37 17.89 10.34 -0.95
N PHE A 38 18.27 11.08 -1.98
CA PHE A 38 18.74 12.45 -1.91
C PHE A 38 17.81 13.35 -2.74
N GLY A 39 17.83 14.65 -2.46
CA GLY A 39 17.04 15.63 -3.18
C GLY A 39 15.55 15.57 -2.84
N LYS A 40 14.71 16.12 -3.74
CA LYS A 40 13.27 16.16 -3.56
C LYS A 40 12.65 14.79 -3.80
N HIS A 41 11.98 14.24 -2.79
CA HIS A 41 11.29 12.94 -2.94
C HIS A 41 10.19 13.00 -4.01
N ILE A 42 10.07 11.95 -4.84
CA ILE A 42 9.11 11.87 -5.96
C ILE A 42 7.65 11.65 -5.56
N SER A 43 7.40 11.37 -4.32
CA SER A 43 6.07 11.18 -3.73
C SER A 43 6.16 11.72 -2.31
N PRO A 44 5.27 12.41 -1.76
CA PRO A 44 3.89 12.76 -2.06
C PRO A 44 3.74 14.13 -2.76
N ALA A 45 2.49 14.59 -2.94
CA ALA A 45 2.20 15.94 -3.42
C ALA A 45 2.84 17.02 -2.52
N ASP A 46 3.29 18.13 -3.11
CA ASP A 46 3.86 19.25 -2.35
C ASP A 46 2.82 19.96 -1.49
N PHE A 47 1.61 20.04 -2.00
CA PHE A 47 0.45 20.56 -1.31
C PHE A 47 -0.77 19.71 -1.65
N TYR A 48 -1.58 19.45 -0.65
CA TYR A 48 -2.89 18.81 -0.80
C TYR A 48 -3.90 19.46 0.14
N ARG A 49 -5.07 19.74 -0.37
CA ARG A 49 -6.22 20.17 0.41
C ARG A 49 -7.47 19.47 -0.10
N GLU A 50 -8.16 18.79 0.81
CA GLU A 50 -9.48 18.22 0.61
C GLU A 50 -10.48 19.01 1.45
N ASN A 51 -11.56 19.48 0.84
CA ASN A 51 -12.73 19.97 1.53
C ASN A 51 -13.88 18.98 1.25
N ARG A 52 -14.43 18.42 2.29
CA ARG A 52 -15.51 17.43 2.21
C ARG A 52 -16.75 17.93 2.93
N PHE A 53 -17.87 17.95 2.22
CA PHE A 53 -19.20 18.08 2.77
C PHE A 53 -19.84 16.70 2.72
N GLN A 54 -20.34 16.25 3.85
CA GLN A 54 -21.06 14.99 3.96
C GLN A 54 -22.46 15.27 4.47
N PHE A 55 -23.45 14.66 3.84
CA PHE A 55 -24.81 14.57 4.27
C PHE A 55 -25.17 13.10 4.44
N SER A 56 -25.63 12.72 5.63
CA SER A 56 -26.07 11.36 5.92
C SER A 56 -27.43 11.40 6.59
N ALA A 57 -28.33 10.52 6.16
CA ALA A 57 -29.63 10.35 6.77
C ALA A 57 -30.06 8.89 6.74
N ASP A 58 -30.65 8.43 7.83
CA ASP A 58 -31.28 7.12 7.88
C ASP A 58 -32.57 7.11 8.69
N LEU A 59 -33.46 6.21 8.29
CA LEU A 59 -34.73 5.92 8.97
C LEU A 59 -34.68 4.46 9.42
N THR A 60 -34.83 4.26 10.72
CA THR A 60 -34.95 2.94 11.36
C THR A 60 -36.36 2.71 11.85
N ARG A 61 -36.96 1.56 11.50
CA ARG A 61 -38.28 1.14 11.95
C ARG A 61 -38.20 -0.22 12.62
N LEU A 62 -38.60 -0.26 13.89
CA LEU A 62 -38.80 -1.51 14.62
C LEU A 62 -40.22 -2.02 14.36
N TRP A 63 -40.33 -3.28 13.89
CA TRP A 63 -41.59 -3.94 13.67
C TRP A 63 -41.51 -5.41 14.07
N ARG A 64 -42.17 -5.76 15.17
CA ARG A 64 -42.08 -7.10 15.77
C ARG A 64 -40.62 -7.51 16.04
N ARG A 65 -40.14 -8.48 15.30
CA ARG A 65 -38.74 -9.01 15.40
C ARG A 65 -37.81 -8.44 14.33
N HIS A 66 -38.27 -7.47 13.56
CA HIS A 66 -37.55 -6.83 12.49
C HIS A 66 -37.08 -5.43 12.86
N GLU A 67 -35.93 -5.07 12.41
CA GLU A 67 -35.34 -3.75 12.47
C GLU A 67 -34.96 -3.32 11.06
N PHE A 68 -35.93 -2.71 10.36
CA PHE A 68 -35.71 -2.18 9.02
C PHE A 68 -34.95 -0.88 9.08
N LYS A 69 -33.96 -0.74 8.24
CA LYS A 69 -33.18 0.50 8.10
C LYS A 69 -32.98 0.84 6.64
N VAL A 70 -33.29 2.08 6.26
CA VAL A 70 -33.03 2.65 4.94
C VAL A 70 -32.29 3.96 5.12
N GLY A 71 -31.34 4.25 4.25
CA GLY A 71 -30.59 5.48 4.37
C GLY A 71 -29.78 5.83 3.13
N ALA A 72 -29.22 7.04 3.19
CA ALA A 72 -28.35 7.60 2.19
C ALA A 72 -27.14 8.27 2.84
N ASP A 73 -26.00 8.22 2.16
CA ASP A 73 -24.78 8.94 2.51
C ASP A 73 -24.20 9.58 1.24
N ILE A 74 -24.06 10.91 1.26
CA ILE A 74 -23.65 11.69 0.09
C ILE A 74 -22.44 12.54 0.48
N HIS A 75 -21.36 12.43 -0.31
CA HIS A 75 -20.20 13.25 -0.13
C HIS A 75 -19.97 14.13 -1.36
N HIS A 76 -19.71 15.40 -1.12
CA HIS A 76 -19.19 16.34 -2.11
C HIS A 76 -17.77 16.72 -1.71
N ILE A 77 -16.80 16.33 -2.51
CA ILE A 77 -15.38 16.39 -2.18
C ILE A 77 -14.68 17.26 -3.21
N ARG A 78 -13.99 18.30 -2.73
CA ARG A 78 -13.18 19.18 -3.57
C ARG A 78 -11.72 19.03 -3.18
N ASP A 79 -10.94 18.52 -4.12
CA ASP A 79 -9.49 18.36 -4.00
C ASP A 79 -8.76 19.50 -4.70
N GLN A 80 -7.68 19.94 -4.06
CA GLN A 80 -6.71 20.89 -4.60
C GLN A 80 -5.32 20.34 -4.32
N LEU A 81 -4.47 20.26 -5.33
CA LEU A 81 -3.12 19.77 -5.16
C LEU A 81 -2.12 20.51 -6.03
N LEU A 82 -0.89 20.53 -5.54
CA LEU A 82 0.31 20.88 -6.25
C LEU A 82 1.19 19.63 -6.30
N TYR A 83 1.47 19.13 -7.49
CA TYR A 83 2.25 17.92 -7.70
C TYR A 83 3.40 18.18 -8.67
N SER A 84 4.53 18.63 -8.14
CA SER A 84 5.69 19.05 -8.94
C SER A 84 6.81 18.02 -8.99
N THR A 85 6.53 16.80 -8.57
CA THR A 85 7.47 15.74 -8.29
C THR A 85 8.47 15.44 -9.39
N THR A 86 7.99 15.27 -10.62
CA THR A 86 8.84 14.92 -11.76
C THR A 86 9.49 16.12 -12.43
N MET A 87 9.08 17.35 -12.10
CA MET A 87 9.65 18.57 -12.68
C MET A 87 11.10 18.81 -12.27
N ALA A 88 11.46 18.44 -11.03
CA ALA A 88 12.84 18.52 -10.57
C ALA A 88 13.74 17.48 -11.26
N GLY A 89 13.13 16.41 -11.80
CA GLY A 89 13.82 15.24 -12.32
C GLY A 89 14.07 14.21 -11.21
N PHE A 90 14.18 12.97 -11.62
CA PHE A 90 14.55 11.88 -10.71
C PHE A 90 15.44 10.85 -11.41
N ALA A 91 16.40 10.32 -10.69
CA ALA A 91 17.33 9.30 -11.13
C ALA A 91 17.33 8.13 -10.15
N ILE A 92 17.36 6.92 -10.68
CA ILE A 92 17.40 5.70 -9.89
C ILE A 92 18.68 4.94 -10.21
N PHE A 93 19.36 4.50 -9.16
CA PHE A 93 20.58 3.70 -9.21
C PHE A 93 20.41 2.44 -8.36
N THR A 94 21.09 1.35 -8.74
CA THR A 94 21.51 0.34 -7.76
C THR A 94 22.82 0.76 -7.10
N PRO A 95 23.24 0.17 -5.96
CA PRO A 95 24.55 0.43 -5.38
C PRO A 95 25.68 0.23 -6.39
N GLU A 96 25.58 -0.82 -7.22
CA GLU A 96 26.60 -1.17 -8.21
C GLU A 96 26.64 -0.14 -9.35
N SER A 97 25.49 0.29 -9.87
CA SER A 97 25.44 1.29 -10.93
C SER A 97 25.89 2.68 -10.43
N PHE A 98 25.64 2.98 -9.16
CA PHE A 98 26.09 4.22 -8.52
C PHE A 98 27.60 4.23 -8.31
N LEU A 99 28.17 3.11 -7.85
CA LEU A 99 29.61 2.97 -7.62
C LEU A 99 30.40 2.64 -8.89
N GLY A 100 29.71 2.39 -10.01
CA GLY A 100 30.36 2.01 -11.25
C GLY A 100 30.99 0.62 -11.23
N LEU A 101 30.49 -0.27 -10.39
CA LEU A 101 30.93 -1.66 -10.32
C LEU A 101 30.43 -2.50 -11.51
N PRO A 102 31.05 -3.66 -11.81
CA PRO A 102 30.50 -4.54 -12.83
C PRO A 102 29.02 -4.87 -12.61
N PRO A 103 28.21 -4.96 -13.66
CA PRO A 103 28.57 -4.88 -15.09
C PRO A 103 28.67 -3.45 -15.66
N PHE A 104 28.52 -2.41 -14.86
CA PHE A 104 28.38 -1.03 -15.34
C PHE A 104 29.70 -0.35 -15.70
N GLY A 105 30.80 -0.63 -14.98
CA GLY A 105 32.13 -0.06 -15.21
C GLY A 105 32.26 1.46 -15.01
N ARG A 106 31.13 2.16 -14.71
CA ARG A 106 31.04 3.60 -14.42
C ARG A 106 29.73 3.93 -13.70
N THR A 107 29.64 5.07 -13.07
CA THR A 107 28.40 5.57 -12.47
C THR A 107 27.39 5.91 -13.55
N VAL A 108 26.29 5.14 -13.61
CA VAL A 108 25.21 5.30 -14.59
C VAL A 108 23.87 5.13 -13.88
N PRO A 109 22.94 6.11 -13.94
CA PRO A 109 21.59 5.88 -13.47
C PRO A 109 20.90 4.85 -14.35
N LEU A 110 20.17 3.91 -13.74
CA LEU A 110 19.35 2.94 -14.46
C LEU A 110 18.15 3.61 -15.13
N PHE A 111 17.67 4.65 -14.49
CA PHE A 111 16.55 5.43 -14.97
C PHE A 111 16.76 6.89 -14.61
N PHE A 112 16.44 7.77 -15.56
CA PHE A 112 16.40 9.20 -15.31
C PHE A 112 15.28 9.84 -16.13
N ALA A 113 14.40 10.59 -15.49
CA ALA A 113 13.32 11.31 -16.15
C ALA A 113 13.06 12.67 -15.51
N PHE A 114 12.53 13.59 -16.30
CA PHE A 114 12.02 14.87 -15.84
C PHE A 114 10.77 15.28 -16.62
N ALA A 115 9.87 16.05 -16.01
CA ALA A 115 8.68 16.56 -16.66
C ALA A 115 8.88 18.00 -17.11
N LEU A 116 8.41 18.30 -18.31
CA LEU A 116 8.44 19.62 -18.91
C LEU A 116 7.01 20.06 -19.26
N PRO A 117 6.55 21.27 -18.86
CA PRO A 117 5.29 21.82 -19.33
C PRO A 117 5.21 21.85 -20.84
N ARG A 118 4.07 21.43 -21.43
CA ARG A 118 3.88 21.42 -22.89
C ARG A 118 4.07 22.78 -23.52
N SER A 119 3.72 23.85 -22.80
CA SER A 119 3.93 25.23 -23.23
C SER A 119 5.39 25.62 -23.48
N LEU A 120 6.33 24.82 -22.98
CA LEU A 120 7.77 25.03 -23.14
C LEU A 120 8.41 24.12 -24.20
N LEU A 121 7.64 23.19 -24.79
CA LEU A 121 8.17 22.37 -25.89
C LEU A 121 8.57 23.22 -27.10
N GLY A 122 9.76 22.97 -27.62
CA GLY A 122 10.32 23.72 -28.77
C GLY A 122 10.80 25.12 -28.43
N GLN A 123 10.73 25.56 -27.19
CA GLN A 123 11.33 26.83 -26.74
C GLN A 123 12.71 26.58 -26.11
N PRO A 124 13.61 27.58 -26.10
CA PRO A 124 14.83 27.48 -25.29
C PRO A 124 14.48 27.21 -23.85
N LEU A 125 15.02 26.10 -23.29
CA LEU A 125 14.74 25.71 -21.91
C LEU A 125 15.43 26.70 -20.97
N PRO A 126 14.71 27.26 -19.99
CA PRO A 126 15.31 28.17 -19.03
C PRO A 126 16.38 27.42 -18.23
N ARG A 127 17.52 28.06 -17.95
CA ARG A 127 18.50 27.50 -17.01
C ARG A 127 17.79 27.28 -15.68
N ARG A 128 17.87 26.04 -15.16
CA ARG A 128 17.43 25.76 -13.80
C ARG A 128 18.30 26.57 -12.83
N SER A 129 17.68 27.40 -12.03
CA SER A 129 18.32 27.86 -10.83
C SER A 129 18.05 26.83 -9.75
N LEU A 130 19.07 26.24 -9.18
CA LEU A 130 18.97 25.28 -8.08
C LEU A 130 18.25 25.84 -6.86
N ASP A 131 18.25 27.18 -6.72
CA ASP A 131 17.63 27.90 -5.61
C ASP A 131 16.11 28.09 -5.78
N ARG A 132 15.56 27.80 -6.96
CA ARG A 132 14.14 27.95 -7.23
C ARG A 132 13.63 26.77 -8.06
N LEU A 133 12.84 25.93 -7.43
CA LEU A 133 12.18 24.77 -8.07
C LEU A 133 11.31 25.14 -9.26
N PHE A 134 10.76 26.33 -9.24
CA PHE A 134 9.90 26.87 -10.26
C PHE A 134 10.41 28.26 -10.64
N PRO A 135 11.39 28.35 -11.54
CA PRO A 135 11.87 29.64 -12.00
C PRO A 135 10.80 30.42 -12.78
N ASP A 136 9.66 29.79 -13.06
CA ASP A 136 8.60 30.33 -13.90
C ASP A 136 7.22 29.89 -13.38
N ASP A 137 6.27 30.82 -13.29
CA ASP A 137 4.87 30.56 -12.91
C ASP A 137 4.19 29.50 -13.78
N ARG A 138 4.65 29.31 -15.01
CA ARG A 138 4.16 28.28 -15.93
C ARG A 138 4.39 26.87 -15.41
N PHE A 139 5.52 26.59 -14.74
CA PHE A 139 5.77 25.31 -14.09
C PHE A 139 4.83 25.08 -12.91
N ALA A 140 4.67 26.09 -12.07
CA ALA A 140 3.76 26.00 -10.94
C ALA A 140 2.29 25.85 -11.40
N ALA A 141 1.89 26.55 -12.47
CA ALA A 141 0.56 26.43 -13.05
C ALA A 141 0.29 25.02 -13.58
N ALA A 142 1.24 24.41 -14.30
CA ALA A 142 1.12 23.05 -14.83
C ALA A 142 1.12 21.96 -13.73
N ALA A 143 1.72 22.24 -12.56
CA ALA A 143 1.75 21.32 -11.43
C ALA A 143 0.49 21.40 -10.55
N ARG A 144 -0.30 22.47 -10.66
CA ARG A 144 -1.53 22.66 -9.87
C ARG A 144 -2.72 22.04 -10.56
N THR A 145 -3.56 21.39 -9.78
CA THR A 145 -4.86 20.94 -10.25
C THR A 145 -5.89 21.05 -9.12
N ALA A 146 -7.15 21.20 -9.52
CA ALA A 146 -8.29 21.12 -8.64
C ALA A 146 -9.44 20.41 -9.35
N PHE A 147 -10.11 19.52 -8.64
CA PHE A 147 -11.28 18.84 -9.15
C PHE A 147 -12.29 18.58 -8.04
N THR A 148 -13.51 18.29 -8.44
CA THR A 148 -14.58 17.92 -7.52
C THR A 148 -15.09 16.56 -7.94
N HIS A 149 -15.25 15.67 -6.97
CA HIS A 149 -15.91 14.37 -7.17
C HIS A 149 -16.97 14.17 -6.08
N GLU A 150 -17.91 13.30 -6.37
CA GLU A 150 -19.04 13.05 -5.51
C GLU A 150 -19.24 11.55 -5.33
N THR A 151 -19.60 11.13 -4.11
CA THR A 151 -20.01 9.76 -3.84
C THR A 151 -21.43 9.74 -3.30
N TYR A 152 -22.20 8.79 -3.78
CA TYR A 152 -23.58 8.57 -3.39
C TYR A 152 -23.72 7.13 -2.93
N GLU A 153 -24.19 6.93 -1.71
CA GLU A 153 -24.49 5.63 -1.17
C GLU A 153 -25.94 5.56 -0.73
N PHE A 154 -26.64 4.53 -1.15
CA PHE A 154 -27.99 4.24 -0.72
C PHE A 154 -28.05 2.82 -0.20
N PHE A 155 -28.81 2.57 0.87
CA PHE A 155 -28.91 1.24 1.41
C PHE A 155 -30.29 0.94 1.98
N VAL A 156 -30.64 -0.34 1.93
CA VAL A 156 -31.77 -0.94 2.64
C VAL A 156 -31.29 -2.21 3.32
N GLN A 157 -31.65 -2.36 4.58
CA GLN A 157 -31.28 -3.55 5.36
C GLN A 157 -32.35 -3.90 6.38
N ASP A 158 -32.38 -5.16 6.75
CA ASP A 158 -33.19 -5.69 7.83
C ASP A 158 -32.36 -6.52 8.78
N ARG A 159 -32.68 -6.44 10.05
CA ARG A 159 -32.18 -7.31 11.09
C ARG A 159 -33.37 -8.06 11.70
N TRP A 160 -33.47 -9.33 11.36
CA TRP A 160 -34.49 -10.23 11.86
C TRP A 160 -33.96 -11.06 13.03
N ARG A 161 -34.68 -11.05 14.16
CA ARG A 161 -34.26 -11.69 15.42
C ARG A 161 -35.31 -12.67 15.95
N PRO A 162 -35.47 -13.87 15.35
CA PRO A 162 -36.31 -14.92 15.91
C PRO A 162 -35.55 -15.70 16.97
N GLN A 163 -35.98 -15.58 18.25
CA GLN A 163 -35.40 -16.32 19.38
C GLN A 163 -33.85 -16.20 19.48
N ARG A 164 -33.11 -17.31 19.24
CA ARG A 164 -31.65 -17.41 19.33
C ARG A 164 -30.93 -17.11 18.01
N LEU A 165 -31.68 -16.86 16.95
CA LEU A 165 -31.15 -16.55 15.63
C LEU A 165 -31.23 -15.03 15.39
N THR A 166 -30.16 -14.48 14.80
CA THR A 166 -30.16 -13.15 14.23
C THR A 166 -29.72 -13.24 12.78
N VAL A 167 -30.51 -12.71 11.86
CA VAL A 167 -30.17 -12.61 10.45
C VAL A 167 -30.14 -11.13 10.08
N ASN A 168 -28.99 -10.67 9.59
CA ASN A 168 -28.81 -9.33 9.02
C ASN A 168 -28.67 -9.48 7.52
N TYR A 169 -29.50 -8.81 6.74
CA TYR A 169 -29.40 -8.83 5.29
C TYR A 169 -29.76 -7.47 4.72
N GLY A 170 -29.17 -7.18 3.59
CA GLY A 170 -29.40 -5.90 2.94
C GLY A 170 -28.61 -5.74 1.67
N VAL A 171 -28.84 -4.63 1.03
CA VAL A 171 -28.11 -4.21 -0.17
C VAL A 171 -27.74 -2.74 -0.03
N ARG A 172 -26.53 -2.42 -0.49
CA ARG A 172 -26.05 -1.04 -0.65
C ARG A 172 -25.75 -0.82 -2.12
N TYR A 173 -26.07 0.36 -2.61
CA TYR A 173 -25.65 0.85 -3.91
C TYR A 173 -24.65 1.98 -3.73
N PHE A 174 -23.54 1.92 -4.46
CA PHE A 174 -22.48 2.94 -4.45
C PHE A 174 -22.32 3.53 -5.84
N LEU A 175 -22.29 4.84 -5.95
CA LEU A 175 -21.99 5.56 -7.17
C LEU A 175 -20.93 6.62 -6.87
N GLU A 176 -19.81 6.57 -7.59
CA GLU A 176 -18.79 7.60 -7.58
C GLU A 176 -18.82 8.35 -8.91
N ARG A 177 -19.17 9.63 -8.84
CA ARG A 177 -19.17 10.49 -10.03
C ARG A 177 -17.77 10.99 -10.31
N ILE A 178 -17.19 10.48 -11.38
CA ILE A 178 -15.84 10.84 -11.80
C ILE A 178 -15.89 12.16 -12.58
N PRO A 179 -15.01 13.14 -12.28
CA PRO A 179 -14.90 14.37 -13.07
C PRO A 179 -14.58 14.06 -14.54
N SER A 180 -15.26 14.74 -15.44
CA SER A 180 -15.07 14.57 -16.91
C SER A 180 -13.63 14.83 -17.36
N ALA A 181 -12.88 15.65 -16.61
CA ALA A 181 -11.48 15.94 -16.86
C ALA A 181 -10.57 14.69 -16.86
N PHE A 182 -10.99 13.59 -16.21
CA PHE A 182 -10.24 12.34 -16.25
C PHE A 182 -10.50 11.50 -17.50
N GLY A 183 -11.56 11.80 -18.27
CA GLY A 183 -11.92 11.04 -19.48
C GLY A 183 -12.29 9.58 -19.23
N ILE A 184 -12.68 9.23 -18.00
CA ILE A 184 -13.03 7.89 -17.55
C ILE A 184 -14.55 7.78 -17.43
N GLN A 185 -15.09 6.60 -17.69
CA GLN A 185 -16.51 6.32 -17.54
C GLN A 185 -16.87 6.08 -16.06
N THR A 186 -17.99 6.65 -15.63
CA THR A 186 -18.54 6.38 -14.29
C THR A 186 -19.08 4.95 -14.23
N ASP A 187 -18.60 4.17 -13.27
CA ASP A 187 -19.11 2.82 -12.97
C ASP A 187 -20.48 2.93 -12.25
N LYS A 188 -21.51 2.28 -12.80
CA LYS A 188 -22.90 2.40 -12.32
C LYS A 188 -23.47 1.09 -11.78
N ASN A 189 -22.71 0.00 -11.77
CA ASN A 189 -23.22 -1.32 -11.42
C ASN A 189 -22.82 -1.81 -10.02
N ASN A 190 -22.49 -0.90 -9.11
CA ASN A 190 -21.91 -1.16 -7.80
C ASN A 190 -22.95 -1.55 -6.74
N LEU A 191 -23.65 -2.65 -6.93
CA LEU A 191 -24.54 -3.25 -5.94
C LEU A 191 -23.75 -4.11 -4.95
N GLN A 192 -24.02 -3.96 -3.67
CA GLN A 192 -23.29 -4.58 -2.56
C GLN A 192 -24.24 -5.37 -1.65
N PRO A 193 -24.65 -6.60 -2.03
CA PRO A 193 -25.42 -7.46 -1.15
C PRO A 193 -24.58 -7.92 0.03
N ARG A 194 -25.23 -8.04 1.20
CA ARG A 194 -24.61 -8.48 2.44
C ARG A 194 -25.57 -9.36 3.23
N LEU A 195 -25.04 -10.44 3.77
CA LEU A 195 -25.77 -11.36 4.64
C LEU A 195 -24.90 -11.73 5.84
N GLY A 196 -25.47 -11.65 7.02
CA GLY A 196 -24.85 -12.07 8.27
C GLY A 196 -25.83 -12.89 9.11
N ILE A 197 -25.37 -13.99 9.65
CA ILE A 197 -26.15 -14.89 10.50
C ILE A 197 -25.41 -15.07 11.82
N SER A 198 -26.16 -15.06 12.94
CA SER A 198 -25.64 -15.38 14.26
C SER A 198 -26.66 -16.26 14.97
N TYR A 199 -26.20 -17.42 15.48
CA TYR A 199 -27.02 -18.39 16.18
C TYR A 199 -26.41 -18.72 17.55
N GLY A 200 -27.17 -18.49 18.62
CA GLY A 200 -26.79 -18.82 19.98
C GLY A 200 -27.21 -20.25 20.33
N PHE A 201 -26.30 -21.02 20.91
CA PHE A 201 -26.52 -22.40 21.36
C PHE A 201 -26.02 -22.60 22.79
N ALA A 202 -26.20 -23.81 23.34
CA ALA A 202 -25.75 -24.17 24.69
C ALA A 202 -26.17 -23.12 25.76
N GLU A 203 -27.47 -22.76 25.78
CA GLU A 203 -28.04 -21.80 26.74
C GLU A 203 -27.36 -20.43 26.74
N GLY A 204 -26.80 -20.01 25.59
CA GLY A 204 -26.12 -18.74 25.41
C GLY A 204 -24.61 -18.77 25.64
N ARG A 205 -24.05 -19.91 26.06
CA ARG A 205 -22.59 -20.07 26.19
C ARG A 205 -21.86 -20.23 24.87
N GLY A 206 -22.57 -20.59 23.79
CA GLY A 206 -21.99 -20.74 22.47
C GLY A 206 -22.67 -19.84 21.45
N VAL A 207 -21.89 -19.37 20.44
CA VAL A 207 -22.42 -18.65 19.30
C VAL A 207 -21.67 -19.03 18.02
N VAL A 208 -22.44 -19.27 16.95
CA VAL A 208 -21.91 -19.41 15.59
C VAL A 208 -22.25 -18.12 14.83
N ARG A 209 -21.28 -17.53 14.16
CA ARG A 209 -21.46 -16.38 13.27
C ARG A 209 -20.97 -16.72 11.89
N ALA A 210 -21.74 -16.37 10.87
CA ALA A 210 -21.35 -16.47 9.47
C ALA A 210 -21.73 -15.19 8.75
N GLY A 211 -20.93 -14.79 7.79
CA GLY A 211 -21.18 -13.61 6.99
C GLY A 211 -20.62 -13.73 5.59
N VAL A 212 -21.31 -13.10 4.63
CA VAL A 212 -20.84 -12.92 3.26
C VAL A 212 -21.28 -11.54 2.78
N GLY A 213 -20.45 -10.89 1.99
CA GLY A 213 -20.80 -9.59 1.44
C GLY A 213 -19.85 -9.13 0.35
N LEU A 214 -20.36 -8.24 -0.47
CA LEU A 214 -19.62 -7.51 -1.49
C LEU A 214 -19.41 -6.07 -1.01
N PHE A 215 -18.18 -5.55 -1.19
CA PHE A 215 -17.76 -4.23 -0.71
C PHE A 215 -17.01 -3.51 -1.82
N VAL A 216 -17.61 -2.46 -2.35
CA VAL A 216 -17.01 -1.59 -3.36
C VAL A 216 -16.17 -0.52 -2.66
N ALA A 217 -14.99 -0.23 -3.21
CA ALA A 217 -14.15 0.86 -2.76
C ALA A 217 -14.17 2.02 -3.77
N PRO A 218 -14.03 3.28 -3.32
CA PRO A 218 -13.84 4.41 -4.21
C PRO A 218 -12.52 4.28 -4.98
N HIS A 219 -12.40 5.04 -6.05
CA HIS A 219 -11.19 5.10 -6.84
C HIS A 219 -10.01 5.64 -6.02
N PHE A 220 -8.83 5.11 -6.33
CA PHE A 220 -7.60 5.58 -5.71
C PHE A 220 -7.06 6.81 -6.45
N TRP A 221 -7.55 7.99 -6.06
CA TRP A 221 -7.34 9.27 -6.75
C TRP A 221 -5.88 9.61 -6.99
N SER A 222 -4.97 9.24 -6.09
CA SER A 222 -3.53 9.50 -6.28
C SER A 222 -2.96 8.88 -7.56
N ARG A 223 -3.57 7.80 -8.08
CA ARG A 223 -3.18 7.20 -9.36
C ARG A 223 -3.78 7.92 -10.55
N LEU A 224 -4.99 8.45 -10.39
CA LEU A 224 -5.70 9.15 -11.46
C LEU A 224 -5.19 10.58 -11.64
N VAL A 225 -4.77 11.23 -10.57
CA VAL A 225 -4.32 12.62 -10.55
C VAL A 225 -3.12 12.87 -11.48
N GLY A 226 -2.28 11.89 -11.71
CA GLY A 226 -1.17 11.98 -12.65
C GLY A 226 -1.57 12.51 -14.02
N HIS A 227 -2.79 12.21 -14.50
CA HIS A 227 -3.31 12.71 -15.76
C HIS A 227 -3.63 14.21 -15.77
N LEU A 228 -3.90 14.79 -14.60
CA LEU A 228 -4.22 16.21 -14.46
C LEU A 228 -3.01 17.04 -14.01
N THR A 229 -1.86 16.42 -13.83
CA THR A 229 -0.63 17.06 -13.36
C THR A 229 0.56 16.63 -14.21
N CYS A 230 1.72 17.15 -13.90
CA CYS A 230 2.96 16.80 -14.60
C CYS A 230 3.51 15.40 -14.25
N ALA A 231 2.77 14.58 -13.53
CA ALA A 231 3.14 13.19 -13.27
C ALA A 231 2.62 12.19 -14.34
N GLY A 232 1.78 12.66 -15.27
CA GLY A 232 1.22 11.84 -16.34
C GLY A 232 1.66 12.30 -17.72
N SER A 233 1.20 11.61 -18.75
CA SER A 233 1.39 11.98 -20.15
C SER A 233 0.11 11.76 -20.96
N GLY A 234 -0.02 12.47 -22.07
CA GLY A 234 -1.24 12.48 -22.86
C GLY A 234 -1.40 11.29 -23.80
N PRO A 235 -2.62 11.08 -24.32
CA PRO A 235 -2.97 9.96 -25.19
C PRO A 235 -2.30 10.02 -26.56
N GLU A 236 -1.84 11.18 -27.01
CA GLU A 236 -1.16 11.35 -28.29
C GLU A 236 0.11 10.49 -28.40
N ASN A 237 0.80 10.25 -27.32
CA ASN A 237 1.97 9.38 -27.30
C ASN A 237 1.60 7.92 -27.55
N LEU A 238 0.44 7.49 -27.04
CA LEU A 238 -0.10 6.15 -27.32
C LEU A 238 -0.53 6.01 -28.77
N ALA A 239 -1.12 7.05 -29.36
CA ALA A 239 -1.51 7.03 -30.76
C ALA A 239 -0.30 6.89 -31.69
N LEU A 240 0.85 7.44 -31.32
CA LEU A 240 2.10 7.27 -32.06
C LEU A 240 2.72 5.87 -31.87
N LEU A 241 2.55 5.25 -30.70
CA LEU A 241 3.07 3.93 -30.38
C LEU A 241 2.16 2.83 -30.96
N ASP A 242 0.85 2.89 -30.71
CA ASP A 242 -0.16 1.96 -31.21
C ASP A 242 -1.51 2.67 -31.40
N PRO A 243 -1.84 3.14 -32.62
CA PRO A 243 -3.10 3.82 -32.89
C PRO A 243 -4.35 2.99 -32.58
N ARG A 244 -4.26 1.66 -32.66
CA ARG A 244 -5.42 0.77 -32.42
C ARG A 244 -5.78 0.71 -30.95
N ARG A 245 -4.79 0.80 -30.07
CA ARG A 245 -4.99 0.80 -28.62
C ARG A 245 -5.37 2.17 -28.07
N ALA A 246 -4.97 3.25 -28.73
CA ALA A 246 -5.18 4.62 -28.24
C ALA A 246 -6.67 4.92 -27.94
N ALA A 247 -7.62 4.38 -28.72
CA ALA A 247 -9.05 4.57 -28.50
C ALA A 247 -9.58 4.00 -27.18
N ALA A 248 -8.89 3.02 -26.57
CA ALA A 248 -9.26 2.41 -25.30
C ALA A 248 -8.87 3.25 -24.07
N PHE A 249 -8.09 4.31 -24.26
CA PHE A 249 -7.56 5.12 -23.16
C PHE A 249 -8.30 6.46 -23.01
N SER A 250 -8.12 7.08 -21.86
CA SER A 250 -8.62 8.43 -21.58
C SER A 250 -8.07 9.42 -22.62
N PRO A 251 -8.93 10.26 -23.22
CA PRO A 251 -8.49 11.28 -24.18
C PRO A 251 -7.83 12.50 -23.49
N THR A 252 -7.78 12.54 -22.17
CA THR A 252 -7.26 13.69 -21.42
C THR A 252 -5.75 13.79 -21.56
N ALA A 253 -5.26 14.93 -22.03
CA ALA A 253 -3.84 15.23 -22.13
C ALA A 253 -3.29 15.78 -20.81
N SER A 254 -2.15 15.27 -20.37
CA SER A 254 -1.41 15.88 -19.26
C SER A 254 -0.88 17.27 -19.65
N PRO A 255 -0.81 18.22 -18.71
CA PRO A 255 -0.21 19.53 -18.96
C PRO A 255 1.30 19.49 -19.22
N CYS A 256 1.94 18.34 -18.98
CA CYS A 256 3.37 18.13 -19.16
C CYS A 256 3.69 16.96 -20.07
N VAL A 257 4.93 16.94 -20.55
CA VAL A 257 5.58 15.77 -21.16
C VAL A 257 6.69 15.32 -20.23
N THR A 258 6.76 14.03 -19.92
CA THR A 258 7.88 13.45 -19.17
C THR A 258 8.90 12.90 -20.17
N LEU A 259 10.12 13.36 -20.06
CA LEU A 259 11.21 13.02 -20.95
C LEU A 259 12.18 12.06 -20.26
N ASN A 260 12.56 10.99 -20.92
CA ASN A 260 13.57 10.03 -20.48
C ASN A 260 14.89 10.31 -21.19
N VAL A 261 15.96 10.23 -20.45
CA VAL A 261 17.33 10.45 -20.93
C VAL A 261 18.20 9.18 -20.83
N ILE A 262 17.59 7.99 -20.73
CA ILE A 262 18.31 6.73 -20.68
C ILE A 262 17.78 5.74 -21.77
N PRO A 263 18.66 5.11 -22.52
CA PRO A 263 20.10 5.34 -22.68
C PRO A 263 20.36 6.60 -23.50
N GLY A 264 20.42 7.74 -22.82
CA GLY A 264 20.44 9.04 -23.47
C GLY A 264 21.80 9.72 -23.42
N PRO A 265 21.80 11.05 -23.59
CA PRO A 265 23.02 11.85 -23.75
C PRO A 265 23.96 11.87 -22.55
N PHE A 266 23.63 11.20 -21.46
CA PHE A 266 24.57 10.99 -20.34
C PHE A 266 25.57 9.89 -20.66
N THR A 267 26.44 10.19 -21.60
CA THR A 267 27.56 9.29 -21.95
C THR A 267 28.65 9.27 -20.88
N SER A 268 28.57 10.15 -19.87
CA SER A 268 29.55 10.24 -18.80
C SER A 268 28.92 10.79 -17.49
N GLY A 269 29.54 10.47 -16.35
CA GLY A 269 29.16 11.06 -15.06
C GLY A 269 29.25 12.59 -15.04
N SER A 270 30.12 13.19 -15.86
CA SER A 270 30.21 14.65 -16.01
C SER A 270 28.98 15.24 -16.70
N ALA A 271 28.37 14.56 -17.67
CA ALA A 271 27.14 15.01 -18.32
C ALA A 271 25.95 14.96 -17.34
N PHE A 272 25.86 13.92 -16.52
CA PHE A 272 24.86 13.83 -15.46
C PHE A 272 25.06 14.92 -14.39
N ALA A 273 26.31 15.15 -13.95
CA ALA A 273 26.63 16.21 -13.01
C ALA A 273 26.29 17.62 -13.55
N ARG A 274 26.46 17.87 -14.83
CA ARG A 274 26.01 19.14 -15.49
C ARG A 274 24.50 19.25 -15.46
N PHE A 275 23.76 18.16 -15.73
CA PHE A 275 22.31 18.17 -15.67
C PHE A 275 21.81 18.50 -14.25
N ILE A 276 22.40 17.89 -13.21
CA ILE A 276 22.06 18.22 -11.81
C ILE A 276 22.28 19.70 -11.52
N ARG A 277 23.31 20.32 -12.11
CA ARG A 277 23.57 21.78 -12.02
C ARG A 277 22.69 22.63 -12.93
N GLY A 278 21.69 22.04 -13.58
CA GLY A 278 20.69 22.76 -14.35
C GLY A 278 20.95 22.91 -15.84
N GLU A 279 21.93 22.17 -16.38
CA GLU A 279 22.19 22.11 -17.81
C GLU A 279 21.36 20.99 -18.43
N PHE A 280 20.47 21.32 -19.38
CA PHE A 280 19.72 20.29 -20.09
C PHE A 280 20.60 19.51 -21.06
N PRO A 281 20.41 18.17 -21.18
CA PRO A 281 21.17 17.36 -22.13
C PRO A 281 20.83 17.77 -23.57
N SER A 282 21.86 17.83 -24.41
CA SER A 282 21.73 17.97 -25.85
C SER A 282 21.62 16.59 -26.49
N GLY A 283 20.57 16.34 -27.26
CA GLY A 283 20.36 15.09 -27.99
C GLY A 283 18.89 14.67 -28.02
N PRO A 284 18.54 13.64 -28.78
CA PRO A 284 17.19 13.12 -28.83
C PRO A 284 16.79 12.56 -27.45
N LEU A 285 15.63 12.97 -26.97
CA LEU A 285 15.05 12.53 -25.72
C LEU A 285 13.89 11.59 -26.02
N ALA A 286 13.83 10.45 -25.36
CA ALA A 286 12.68 9.56 -25.42
C ALA A 286 11.53 10.11 -24.57
N ILE A 287 10.30 9.93 -25.02
CA ILE A 287 9.10 10.36 -24.31
C ILE A 287 8.66 9.24 -23.38
N ASN A 288 8.54 9.54 -22.10
CA ASN A 288 7.88 8.64 -21.14
C ASN A 288 6.40 8.99 -21.03
N ALA A 289 5.63 7.96 -20.76
CA ALA A 289 4.19 8.06 -20.63
C ALA A 289 3.72 7.21 -19.44
N PHE A 290 3.77 7.80 -18.25
CA PHE A 290 3.37 7.08 -17.04
C PHE A 290 1.86 7.11 -16.84
N GLY A 291 1.30 5.94 -16.50
CA GLY A 291 -0.04 5.84 -15.96
C GLY A 291 -1.15 6.21 -16.94
N HIS A 292 -1.06 5.83 -18.22
CA HIS A 292 -2.20 5.92 -19.15
C HIS A 292 -3.38 5.16 -18.58
N ILE A 293 -4.50 5.86 -18.35
CA ILE A 293 -5.70 5.27 -17.76
C ILE A 293 -6.61 4.76 -18.88
N VAL A 294 -7.07 3.51 -18.77
CA VAL A 294 -8.10 2.98 -19.65
C VAL A 294 -9.44 3.70 -19.40
N ARG A 295 -10.24 3.92 -20.45
CA ARG A 295 -11.53 4.63 -20.34
C ARG A 295 -12.55 3.89 -19.48
N ASP A 296 -12.57 2.56 -19.58
CA ASP A 296 -13.37 1.69 -18.73
C ASP A 296 -12.55 1.34 -17.47
N PHE A 297 -12.74 2.13 -16.42
CA PHE A 297 -12.01 2.03 -15.17
C PHE A 297 -13.00 1.85 -14.00
N PRO A 298 -13.54 0.63 -13.81
CA PRO A 298 -14.54 0.36 -12.78
C PRO A 298 -13.96 0.49 -11.37
N ASN A 299 -14.85 0.69 -10.41
CA ASN A 299 -14.48 0.70 -9.00
C ASN A 299 -13.92 -0.66 -8.55
N PRO A 300 -12.87 -0.71 -7.75
CA PRO A 300 -12.40 -1.94 -7.14
C PRO A 300 -13.38 -2.43 -6.09
N TYR A 301 -13.48 -3.75 -5.92
CA TYR A 301 -14.35 -4.33 -4.91
C TYR A 301 -13.74 -5.57 -4.26
N ALA A 302 -14.26 -5.91 -3.08
CA ALA A 302 -13.88 -7.10 -2.36
C ALA A 302 -15.10 -7.98 -2.05
N GLU A 303 -14.97 -9.26 -2.30
CA GLU A 303 -15.83 -10.31 -1.79
C GLU A 303 -15.27 -10.77 -0.44
N GLN A 304 -16.10 -10.80 0.59
CA GLN A 304 -15.68 -11.21 1.93
C GLN A 304 -16.64 -12.27 2.46
N TRP A 305 -16.10 -13.28 3.12
CA TRP A 305 -16.89 -14.29 3.82
C TRP A 305 -16.18 -14.72 5.11
N SER A 306 -16.97 -15.05 6.11
CA SER A 306 -16.45 -15.45 7.41
C SER A 306 -17.34 -16.49 8.06
N LEU A 307 -16.71 -17.34 8.88
CA LEU A 307 -17.37 -18.26 9.80
C LEU A 307 -16.60 -18.25 11.10
N GLN A 308 -17.30 -18.10 12.22
CA GLN A 308 -16.71 -18.13 13.56
C GLN A 308 -17.59 -18.91 14.52
N ILE A 309 -16.98 -19.74 15.33
CA ILE A 309 -17.59 -20.41 16.46
C ILE A 309 -16.89 -19.93 17.73
N GLU A 310 -17.65 -19.44 18.69
CA GLU A 310 -17.17 -18.99 19.98
C GLU A 310 -17.90 -19.74 21.08
N TYR A 311 -17.17 -20.15 22.10
CA TYR A 311 -17.72 -20.88 23.22
C TYR A 311 -17.12 -20.39 24.54
N GLN A 312 -17.99 -20.12 25.51
CA GLN A 312 -17.63 -19.81 26.88
C GLN A 312 -17.38 -21.12 27.64
N ILE A 313 -16.11 -21.43 27.90
CA ILE A 313 -15.66 -22.65 28.57
C ILE A 313 -15.94 -22.58 30.09
N ALA A 314 -15.67 -21.40 30.66
CA ALA A 314 -15.95 -21.07 32.07
C ALA A 314 -16.40 -19.60 32.13
N ASP A 315 -16.84 -19.10 33.29
CA ASP A 315 -17.37 -17.74 33.43
C ASP A 315 -16.39 -16.66 32.98
N GLU A 316 -15.10 -16.87 33.16
CA GLU A 316 -14.06 -15.93 32.73
C GLU A 316 -13.27 -16.38 31.50
N LEU A 317 -13.53 -17.58 30.96
CA LEU A 317 -12.75 -18.19 29.89
C LEU A 317 -13.59 -18.46 28.66
N SER A 318 -13.23 -17.87 27.54
CA SER A 318 -13.81 -18.16 26.23
C SER A 318 -12.74 -18.53 25.20
N ALA A 319 -13.16 -19.37 24.25
CA ALA A 319 -12.34 -19.72 23.09
C ALA A 319 -13.15 -19.52 21.81
N SER A 320 -12.46 -19.18 20.73
CA SER A 320 -13.09 -19.14 19.42
C SER A 320 -12.18 -19.71 18.33
N VAL A 321 -12.81 -20.29 17.32
CA VAL A 321 -12.20 -20.66 16.04
C VAL A 321 -12.94 -19.95 14.93
N GLY A 322 -12.21 -19.34 14.03
CA GLY A 322 -12.78 -18.60 12.93
C GLY A 322 -12.02 -18.81 11.63
N TYR A 323 -12.72 -18.60 10.54
CA TYR A 323 -12.18 -18.54 9.19
C TYR A 323 -12.62 -17.25 8.53
N LEU A 324 -11.70 -16.58 7.85
CA LEU A 324 -11.92 -15.38 7.06
C LEU A 324 -11.36 -15.57 5.66
N GLY A 325 -12.18 -15.31 4.66
CA GLY A 325 -11.79 -15.23 3.27
C GLY A 325 -12.07 -13.85 2.70
N VAL A 326 -11.15 -13.34 1.90
CA VAL A 326 -11.30 -12.08 1.16
C VAL A 326 -10.75 -12.25 -0.23
N ARG A 327 -11.47 -11.78 -1.23
CA ARG A 327 -11.02 -11.69 -2.61
C ARG A 327 -11.17 -10.25 -3.09
N GLY A 328 -10.04 -9.60 -3.38
CA GLY A 328 -10.02 -8.27 -4.01
C GLY A 328 -10.03 -8.42 -5.53
N LEU A 329 -10.85 -7.63 -6.19
CA LEU A 329 -11.07 -7.69 -7.62
C LEU A 329 -11.04 -6.29 -8.23
N LYS A 330 -10.63 -6.21 -9.48
CA LYS A 330 -10.51 -4.94 -10.22
C LYS A 330 -9.63 -3.90 -9.50
N VAL A 331 -8.62 -4.37 -8.78
CA VAL A 331 -7.69 -3.48 -8.09
C VAL A 331 -6.85 -2.74 -9.14
N PRO A 332 -6.75 -1.41 -9.07
CA PRO A 332 -5.97 -0.64 -10.02
C PRO A 332 -4.48 -0.99 -9.99
N ASN A 333 -3.89 -1.13 -11.16
CA ASN A 333 -2.44 -1.27 -11.35
C ASN A 333 -1.98 -0.26 -12.40
N ALA A 334 -0.76 0.28 -12.28
CA ALA A 334 -0.17 1.24 -13.21
C ALA A 334 1.14 0.72 -13.82
N GLY A 335 1.32 -0.59 -13.95
CA GLY A 335 2.61 -1.19 -14.25
C GLY A 335 2.68 -2.08 -15.49
N ILE A 336 1.77 -1.98 -16.46
CA ILE A 336 1.96 -2.68 -17.75
C ILE A 336 2.74 -1.77 -18.70
N GLN A 337 3.94 -2.21 -19.10
CA GLN A 337 4.76 -1.55 -20.11
C GLN A 337 4.21 -1.81 -21.52
N LEU A 338 3.90 -0.73 -22.25
CA LEU A 338 3.35 -0.79 -23.60
C LEU A 338 4.43 -0.66 -24.69
N ASN A 339 5.57 -0.04 -24.38
CA ASN A 339 6.71 0.07 -25.30
C ASN A 339 7.61 -1.17 -25.20
N ALA A 340 7.01 -2.36 -25.30
CA ALA A 340 7.72 -3.63 -25.21
C ALA A 340 7.16 -4.60 -26.27
N THR A 341 7.83 -4.66 -27.43
CA THR A 341 7.46 -5.57 -28.53
C THR A 341 8.25 -6.88 -28.39
N PRO A 342 7.59 -8.05 -28.33
CA PRO A 342 8.29 -9.32 -28.22
C PRO A 342 9.02 -9.65 -29.52
N VAL A 343 10.32 -9.96 -29.40
CA VAL A 343 11.20 -10.27 -30.56
C VAL A 343 11.86 -11.64 -30.47
N GLY A 344 11.56 -12.41 -29.43
CA GLY A 344 12.13 -13.74 -29.25
C GLY A 344 12.15 -14.19 -27.80
N ARG A 345 13.09 -15.08 -27.48
CA ARG A 345 13.29 -15.59 -26.12
C ARG A 345 14.77 -15.45 -25.71
N LEU A 346 14.98 -15.25 -24.43
CA LEU A 346 16.29 -15.34 -23.79
C LEU A 346 16.68 -16.83 -23.60
N PRO A 347 17.97 -17.14 -23.36
CA PRO A 347 18.43 -18.50 -23.11
C PRO A 347 17.68 -19.21 -21.96
N ASN A 348 17.26 -18.47 -20.95
CA ASN A 348 16.46 -18.97 -19.82
C ASN A 348 14.96 -19.12 -20.14
N GLY A 349 14.52 -18.89 -21.38
CA GLY A 349 13.13 -19.05 -21.83
C GLY A 349 12.22 -17.86 -21.58
N LYS A 350 12.68 -16.79 -20.94
CA LYS A 350 11.90 -15.53 -20.78
C LYS A 350 11.70 -14.86 -22.13
N THR A 351 10.64 -14.06 -22.23
CA THR A 351 10.38 -13.23 -23.41
C THR A 351 11.46 -12.16 -23.53
N ARG A 352 12.01 -11.98 -24.74
CA ARG A 352 12.88 -10.87 -25.07
C ARG A 352 12.09 -9.79 -25.78
N TYR A 353 12.27 -8.54 -25.36
CA TYR A 353 11.58 -7.38 -25.91
C TYR A 353 12.51 -6.47 -26.69
N GLN A 354 11.90 -5.69 -27.57
CA GLN A 354 12.50 -4.56 -28.27
C GLN A 354 11.59 -3.34 -28.11
N ASN A 355 12.18 -2.19 -27.92
CA ASN A 355 11.49 -0.93 -27.67
C ASN A 355 11.58 -0.02 -28.90
N ASP A 356 10.57 0.82 -29.10
CA ASP A 356 10.65 1.95 -30.00
C ASP A 356 11.52 3.03 -29.33
N PRO A 357 12.67 3.43 -29.94
CA PRO A 357 13.61 4.35 -29.31
C PRO A 357 13.09 5.78 -29.16
N ARG A 358 11.97 6.11 -29.80
CA ARG A 358 11.30 7.41 -29.62
C ARG A 358 10.63 7.52 -28.25
N PHE A 359 10.38 6.38 -27.60
CA PHE A 359 9.70 6.28 -26.33
C PHE A 359 10.60 5.60 -25.30
N GLY A 360 10.50 6.02 -24.06
CA GLY A 360 11.01 5.31 -22.90
C GLY A 360 9.94 4.40 -22.30
N ILE A 361 9.74 4.51 -21.00
CA ILE A 361 8.70 3.77 -20.28
C ILE A 361 7.31 4.33 -20.64
N VAL A 362 6.43 3.48 -21.15
CA VAL A 362 5.03 3.79 -21.45
C VAL A 362 4.14 2.83 -20.68
N GLN A 363 3.66 3.26 -19.52
CA GLN A 363 2.90 2.41 -18.60
C GLN A 363 1.38 2.64 -18.71
N MET A 364 0.64 1.55 -18.64
CA MET A 364 -0.81 1.53 -18.60
C MET A 364 -1.31 1.33 -17.18
N ALA A 365 -2.24 2.22 -16.74
CA ALA A 365 -3.06 1.99 -15.55
C ALA A 365 -4.36 1.29 -15.95
N PHE A 366 -4.66 0.18 -15.32
CA PHE A 366 -5.83 -0.64 -15.62
C PHE A 366 -6.38 -1.32 -14.35
N PRO A 367 -7.70 -1.64 -14.31
CA PRO A 367 -8.35 -2.28 -13.16
C PRO A 367 -8.31 -3.81 -13.30
N GLY A 368 -7.14 -4.41 -13.34
CA GLY A 368 -6.98 -5.82 -13.71
C GLY A 368 -6.19 -6.68 -12.74
N THR A 369 -5.87 -6.18 -11.54
CA THR A 369 -5.21 -7.01 -10.53
C THR A 369 -6.20 -7.57 -9.53
N ASP A 370 -5.90 -8.76 -9.06
CA ASP A 370 -6.69 -9.51 -8.09
C ASP A 370 -5.83 -9.84 -6.86
N SER A 371 -6.50 -10.10 -5.75
CA SER A 371 -5.88 -10.62 -4.55
C SER A 371 -6.78 -11.63 -3.86
N THR A 372 -6.21 -12.57 -3.11
CA THR A 372 -6.95 -13.49 -2.24
C THR A 372 -6.28 -13.59 -0.89
N TYR A 373 -7.10 -13.63 0.15
CA TYR A 373 -6.69 -13.91 1.51
C TYR A 373 -7.55 -15.03 2.09
N HIS A 374 -6.90 -15.98 2.75
CA HIS A 374 -7.55 -17.02 3.53
C HIS A 374 -6.85 -17.12 4.87
N GLY A 375 -7.60 -17.03 5.96
CA GLY A 375 -7.04 -17.09 7.31
C GLY A 375 -7.92 -17.88 8.27
N GLY A 376 -7.30 -18.82 9.00
CA GLY A 376 -7.86 -19.45 10.17
C GLY A 376 -7.37 -18.72 11.43
N VAL A 377 -8.26 -18.40 12.35
CA VAL A 377 -7.95 -17.68 13.59
C VAL A 377 -8.41 -18.49 14.78
N LEU A 378 -7.50 -18.70 15.73
CA LEU A 378 -7.80 -19.26 17.05
C LEU A 378 -7.65 -18.15 18.09
N THR A 379 -8.61 -18.02 18.99
CA THR A 379 -8.57 -17.05 20.08
C THR A 379 -8.87 -17.74 21.40
N LEU A 380 -8.09 -17.41 22.43
CA LEU A 380 -8.35 -17.77 23.82
C LEU A 380 -8.35 -16.48 24.64
N ASN A 381 -9.41 -16.25 25.39
CA ASN A 381 -9.54 -15.06 26.21
C ASN A 381 -9.98 -15.44 27.63
N LYS A 382 -9.09 -15.23 28.60
CA LYS A 382 -9.41 -15.26 30.01
C LYS A 382 -9.43 -13.84 30.55
N ARG A 383 -10.58 -13.40 31.03
CA ARG A 383 -10.71 -12.08 31.69
C ARG A 383 -9.87 -12.07 32.97
N LEU A 384 -9.43 -10.87 33.38
CA LEU A 384 -8.67 -10.72 34.62
C LEU A 384 -9.55 -11.13 35.80
N SER A 385 -9.27 -12.31 36.35
CA SER A 385 -9.89 -12.87 37.55
C SER A 385 -8.82 -13.64 38.31
N ASP A 386 -8.96 -13.77 39.61
CA ASP A 386 -8.01 -14.46 40.51
C ASP A 386 -6.56 -13.96 40.36
N GLY A 387 -6.41 -12.67 40.01
CA GLY A 387 -5.11 -12.02 39.88
C GLY A 387 -4.43 -12.20 38.53
N TRP A 388 -5.03 -12.83 37.51
CA TRP A 388 -4.43 -12.96 36.19
C TRP A 388 -5.44 -13.02 35.06
N GLY A 389 -5.02 -12.56 33.92
CA GLY A 389 -5.76 -12.59 32.67
C GLY A 389 -4.84 -12.84 31.48
N VAL A 390 -5.38 -13.44 30.43
CA VAL A 390 -4.62 -13.72 29.21
C VAL A 390 -5.53 -13.59 27.98
N ASN A 391 -4.96 -13.02 26.93
CA ASN A 391 -5.58 -13.01 25.61
C ASN A 391 -4.57 -13.55 24.60
N VAL A 392 -4.94 -14.58 23.86
CA VAL A 392 -4.11 -15.25 22.86
C VAL A 392 -4.82 -15.26 21.53
N HIS A 393 -4.13 -14.84 20.48
CA HIS A 393 -4.56 -14.96 19.10
C HIS A 393 -3.51 -15.70 18.28
N TYR A 394 -3.93 -16.69 17.54
CA TYR A 394 -3.10 -17.34 16.54
C TYR A 394 -3.80 -17.31 15.19
N THR A 395 -3.10 -16.79 14.19
CA THR A 395 -3.57 -16.74 12.81
C THR A 395 -2.66 -17.57 11.92
N PHE A 396 -3.26 -18.49 11.18
CA PHE A 396 -2.64 -19.18 10.07
C PHE A 396 -3.27 -18.68 8.77
N SER A 397 -2.49 -18.09 7.89
CA SER A 397 -3.06 -17.44 6.71
C SER A 397 -2.21 -17.58 5.45
N LYS A 398 -2.85 -17.35 4.30
CA LYS A 398 -2.21 -17.24 3.00
C LYS A 398 -2.79 -16.06 2.24
N THR A 399 -1.91 -15.18 1.77
CA THR A 399 -2.27 -14.04 0.91
C THR A 399 -1.55 -14.17 -0.42
N LEU A 400 -2.31 -14.17 -1.50
CA LEU A 400 -1.82 -14.18 -2.88
C LEU A 400 -2.35 -12.95 -3.59
N ASP A 401 -1.52 -12.32 -4.43
CA ASP A 401 -1.94 -11.19 -5.26
C ASP A 401 -1.11 -11.08 -6.54
N LEU A 402 -1.54 -10.18 -7.40
CA LEU A 402 -0.74 -9.61 -8.49
C LEU A 402 -0.07 -8.32 -8.00
N PRO A 403 1.05 -7.89 -8.60
CA PRO A 403 1.66 -6.59 -8.30
C PRO A 403 0.65 -5.45 -8.42
N THR A 404 0.74 -4.46 -7.53
CA THR A 404 -0.17 -3.30 -7.52
C THR A 404 0.36 -2.09 -8.28
N GLY A 405 1.65 -2.13 -8.69
CA GLY A 405 2.30 -1.02 -9.40
C GLY A 405 2.52 0.23 -8.56
N TYR A 406 2.57 0.12 -7.22
CA TYR A 406 2.84 1.25 -6.34
C TYR A 406 4.29 1.70 -6.32
N THR A 407 5.21 0.79 -6.62
CA THR A 407 6.64 1.06 -6.72
C THR A 407 7.18 0.54 -8.03
N PHE A 408 8.36 0.99 -8.45
CA PHE A 408 9.04 0.50 -9.66
C PHE A 408 9.37 -1.01 -9.61
N ARG A 409 9.34 -1.63 -8.43
CA ARG A 409 9.56 -3.08 -8.24
C ARG A 409 8.28 -3.87 -8.09
N ASP A 410 7.13 -3.20 -8.06
CA ASP A 410 5.82 -3.83 -7.91
C ASP A 410 5.01 -3.73 -9.22
N VAL A 411 5.71 -3.79 -10.35
CA VAL A 411 5.15 -3.90 -11.70
C VAL A 411 5.37 -5.31 -12.24
N PHE A 412 4.84 -5.60 -13.43
CA PHE A 412 4.93 -6.94 -14.01
C PHE A 412 6.29 -7.18 -14.68
N GLU A 413 6.87 -8.34 -14.45
CA GLU A 413 8.10 -8.77 -15.14
C GLU A 413 7.86 -9.03 -16.63
N ASP A 414 6.69 -9.55 -16.99
CA ASP A 414 6.33 -9.85 -18.39
C ASP A 414 5.00 -9.15 -18.70
N PRO A 415 5.02 -8.00 -19.41
CA PRO A 415 3.82 -7.21 -19.67
C PRO A 415 2.76 -7.94 -20.52
N LEU A 416 3.13 -9.01 -21.24
CA LEU A 416 2.20 -9.83 -22.01
C LEU A 416 1.62 -10.99 -21.20
N HIS A 417 2.25 -11.40 -20.11
CA HIS A 417 1.88 -12.59 -19.34
C HIS A 417 1.77 -12.28 -17.85
N ILE A 418 1.02 -11.23 -17.50
CA ILE A 418 0.88 -10.71 -16.14
C ILE A 418 0.50 -11.75 -15.08
N ARG A 419 -0.19 -12.83 -15.46
CA ARG A 419 -0.56 -13.93 -14.55
C ARG A 419 0.64 -14.74 -14.04
N ARG A 420 1.82 -14.62 -14.65
CA ARG A 420 3.06 -15.22 -14.13
C ARG A 420 3.51 -14.59 -12.82
N ASP A 421 3.04 -13.37 -12.54
CA ASP A 421 3.34 -12.65 -11.30
C ASP A 421 2.36 -12.94 -10.17
N TRP A 422 1.39 -13.84 -10.39
CA TRP A 422 0.53 -14.33 -9.32
C TRP A 422 1.36 -15.12 -8.32
N GLY A 423 1.48 -14.62 -7.10
CA GLY A 423 2.35 -15.20 -6.08
C GLY A 423 1.96 -14.74 -4.68
N LEU A 424 2.81 -15.10 -3.70
CA LEU A 424 2.64 -14.60 -2.35
C LEU A 424 2.68 -13.07 -2.35
N SER A 425 1.74 -12.45 -1.62
CA SER A 425 1.71 -11.00 -1.43
C SER A 425 2.94 -10.51 -0.66
N ASN A 426 3.37 -9.28 -0.91
CA ASN A 426 4.37 -8.59 -0.09
C ASN A 426 3.92 -8.46 1.39
N GLN A 427 2.60 -8.56 1.64
CA GLN A 427 2.01 -8.51 2.99
C GLN A 427 1.76 -9.89 3.59
N HIS A 428 2.12 -10.97 2.90
CA HIS A 428 1.87 -12.32 3.37
C HIS A 428 2.65 -12.63 4.67
N VAL A 429 1.93 -13.09 5.69
CA VAL A 429 2.46 -13.65 6.94
C VAL A 429 1.75 -14.97 7.18
N GLY A 430 2.47 -16.09 7.01
CA GLY A 430 1.86 -17.42 7.11
C GLY A 430 1.37 -17.76 8.50
N HIS A 431 2.14 -17.40 9.52
CA HIS A 431 1.82 -17.65 10.93
C HIS A 431 2.04 -16.38 11.74
N ARG A 432 1.03 -16.01 12.53
CA ARG A 432 1.12 -14.93 13.50
C ARG A 432 0.53 -15.37 14.83
N PHE A 433 1.32 -15.27 15.88
CA PHE A 433 0.91 -15.49 17.25
C PHE A 433 1.07 -14.20 18.03
N THR A 434 0.03 -13.80 18.74
CA THR A 434 0.08 -12.68 19.69
C THR A 434 -0.51 -13.14 21.03
N ALA A 435 0.15 -12.82 22.12
CA ALA A 435 -0.35 -13.08 23.47
C ALA A 435 -0.15 -11.85 24.35
N THR A 436 -1.19 -11.51 25.09
CA THR A 436 -1.13 -10.50 26.15
C THR A 436 -1.44 -11.18 27.46
N PHE A 437 -0.54 -11.08 28.41
CA PHE A 437 -0.73 -11.56 29.77
C PHE A 437 -0.72 -10.37 30.73
N ILE A 438 -1.58 -10.42 31.72
CA ILE A 438 -1.58 -9.49 32.84
C ILE A 438 -1.69 -10.27 34.14
N GLY A 439 -0.82 -9.97 35.10
CA GLY A 439 -0.80 -10.60 36.42
C GLY A 439 -0.73 -9.55 37.52
N GLU A 440 -1.54 -9.72 38.54
CA GLU A 440 -1.53 -8.89 39.75
C GLU A 440 -0.90 -9.62 40.89
N GLY A 441 -0.01 -8.99 41.62
CA GLY A 441 0.63 -9.54 42.77
C GLY A 441 -0.39 -9.94 43.88
N PRO A 442 -0.25 -11.10 44.51
CA PRO A 442 -1.17 -11.57 45.56
C PRO A 442 -1.33 -10.56 46.68
N LYS A 443 -2.58 -10.22 47.03
CA LYS A 443 -2.89 -9.22 48.06
C LYS A 443 -2.37 -9.61 49.46
N ARG A 444 -2.19 -10.93 49.71
CA ARG A 444 -1.70 -11.49 50.97
C ARG A 444 -0.18 -11.29 51.22
N TRP A 445 0.60 -11.04 50.16
CA TRP A 445 2.04 -10.89 50.27
C TRP A 445 2.39 -9.40 50.22
N GLY A 446 2.88 -8.83 51.31
CA GLY A 446 3.12 -7.41 51.44
C GLY A 446 4.02 -6.77 50.37
N LEU A 447 5.06 -7.51 49.93
CA LEU A 447 5.99 -7.05 48.88
C LEU A 447 5.37 -7.03 47.49
N THR A 448 4.47 -7.96 47.16
CA THR A 448 3.84 -8.08 45.85
C THR A 448 2.54 -7.33 45.74
N ARG A 449 2.00 -6.80 46.86
CA ARG A 449 0.74 -6.07 46.88
C ARG A 449 0.82 -4.83 46.00
N GLY A 450 -0.11 -4.71 45.08
CA GLY A 450 -0.22 -3.58 44.15
C GLY A 450 0.71 -3.67 42.93
N PHE A 451 1.56 -4.72 42.81
CA PHE A 451 2.31 -4.96 41.59
C PHE A 451 1.40 -5.50 40.49
N THR A 452 1.64 -5.02 39.29
CA THR A 452 1.05 -5.55 38.05
C THR A 452 2.18 -5.82 37.06
N VAL A 453 2.17 -7.01 36.49
CA VAL A 453 3.07 -7.42 35.40
C VAL A 453 2.24 -7.57 34.15
N SER A 454 2.63 -6.92 33.07
CA SER A 454 1.99 -7.12 31.76
C SER A 454 3.05 -7.55 30.75
N LEU A 455 2.73 -8.57 29.96
CA LEU A 455 3.59 -9.12 28.92
C LEU A 455 2.84 -9.12 27.61
N ILE A 456 3.46 -8.57 26.56
CA ILE A 456 2.96 -8.65 25.18
C ILE A 456 3.98 -9.42 24.37
N THR A 457 3.54 -10.47 23.70
CA THR A 457 4.37 -11.28 22.83
C THR A 457 3.82 -11.28 21.42
N THR A 458 4.66 -11.01 20.43
CA THR A 458 4.33 -11.11 19.01
C THR A 458 5.36 -11.98 18.30
N LEU A 459 4.90 -13.05 17.68
CA LEU A 459 5.71 -13.96 16.87
C LEU A 459 5.11 -14.02 15.48
N GLU A 460 5.92 -13.76 14.44
CA GLU A 460 5.49 -13.90 13.04
C GLU A 460 6.48 -14.76 12.26
N SER A 461 5.96 -15.51 11.29
CA SER A 461 6.81 -16.15 10.28
C SER A 461 7.50 -15.08 9.43
N GLY A 462 8.68 -15.40 8.89
CA GLY A 462 9.38 -14.50 8.00
C GLY A 462 8.53 -14.12 6.79
N ARG A 463 8.56 -12.85 6.42
CA ARG A 463 7.93 -12.32 5.21
C ARG A 463 8.72 -12.77 3.99
N PHE A 464 8.05 -12.82 2.84
CA PHE A 464 8.68 -13.24 1.61
C PHE A 464 9.08 -12.04 0.76
N ALA A 465 10.16 -12.20 0.01
CA ALA A 465 10.69 -11.21 -0.92
C ALA A 465 10.95 -11.83 -2.30
N THR A 466 10.95 -10.98 -3.32
CA THR A 466 11.28 -11.35 -4.70
C THR A 466 12.77 -11.18 -4.94
N LEU A 467 13.38 -12.10 -5.65
CA LEU A 467 14.79 -12.06 -6.02
C LEU A 467 14.96 -11.37 -7.38
N PHE A 468 15.61 -10.22 -7.39
CA PHE A 468 15.79 -9.40 -8.57
C PHE A 468 17.20 -9.49 -9.15
N VAL A 469 17.29 -9.35 -10.44
CA VAL A 469 18.58 -9.21 -11.16
C VAL A 469 19.23 -7.87 -10.83
N GLY A 470 18.44 -6.77 -10.83
CA GLY A 470 18.92 -5.42 -10.60
C GLY A 470 19.23 -4.62 -11.87
N PHE A 471 18.99 -5.18 -13.05
CA PHE A 471 19.08 -4.51 -14.35
C PHE A 471 18.06 -5.12 -15.33
N ASP A 472 17.77 -4.42 -16.42
CA ASP A 472 16.85 -4.88 -17.46
C ASP A 472 17.53 -5.99 -18.28
N VAL A 473 17.06 -7.22 -18.14
CA VAL A 473 17.55 -8.41 -18.86
C VAL A 473 16.69 -8.71 -20.05
N ASN A 474 15.40 -8.51 -19.93
CA ASN A 474 14.42 -8.88 -20.93
C ASN A 474 14.23 -7.81 -22.01
N GLY A 475 14.71 -6.58 -21.79
CA GLY A 475 14.68 -5.47 -22.74
C GLY A 475 13.35 -4.71 -22.75
N ASP A 476 12.55 -4.76 -21.66
CA ASP A 476 11.27 -4.06 -21.59
C ASP A 476 11.34 -2.67 -20.95
N LEU A 477 12.53 -2.20 -20.58
CA LEU A 477 12.82 -0.94 -19.88
C LEU A 477 12.43 -0.92 -18.39
N GLU A 478 11.90 -2.00 -17.84
CA GLU A 478 11.49 -2.10 -16.43
C GLU A 478 12.59 -2.75 -15.57
N PHE A 479 13.71 -2.07 -15.43
CA PHE A 479 14.94 -2.56 -14.77
C PHE A 479 14.75 -3.08 -13.33
N GLY A 480 13.64 -2.76 -12.67
CA GLY A 480 13.36 -3.16 -11.29
C GLY A 480 12.56 -4.47 -11.14
N THR A 481 12.14 -5.08 -12.24
CA THR A 481 11.17 -6.18 -12.24
C THR A 481 11.78 -7.52 -12.63
N ASP A 482 12.89 -7.54 -13.36
CA ASP A 482 13.53 -8.75 -13.79
C ASP A 482 13.97 -9.63 -12.61
N ARG A 483 13.41 -10.83 -12.55
CA ARG A 483 13.74 -11.84 -11.53
C ARG A 483 14.87 -12.73 -12.00
N VAL A 484 15.66 -13.21 -11.06
CA VAL A 484 16.78 -14.12 -11.34
C VAL A 484 16.24 -15.47 -11.84
N GLY A 485 16.76 -15.95 -12.95
CA GLY A 485 16.33 -17.22 -13.56
C GLY A 485 14.82 -17.24 -13.84
N LEU A 486 14.17 -18.33 -13.51
CA LEU A 486 12.72 -18.53 -13.62
C LEU A 486 12.01 -18.47 -12.26
N THR A 487 12.57 -17.75 -11.29
CA THR A 487 11.95 -17.66 -9.97
C THR A 487 10.60 -16.94 -10.00
N GLY A 488 9.71 -17.38 -9.15
CA GLY A 488 8.42 -16.70 -8.93
C GLY A 488 8.57 -15.45 -8.06
N ARG A 489 7.51 -14.68 -7.98
CA ARG A 489 7.41 -13.55 -7.07
C ARG A 489 7.35 -14.04 -5.61
N ASN A 490 8.07 -13.38 -4.70
CA ASN A 490 8.07 -13.64 -3.26
C ASN A 490 8.36 -15.11 -2.89
N THR A 491 9.48 -15.63 -3.38
CA THR A 491 9.94 -17.00 -3.11
C THR A 491 11.05 -17.09 -2.06
N TYR A 492 11.64 -15.97 -1.67
CA TYR A 492 12.73 -15.88 -0.69
C TYR A 492 12.19 -15.47 0.67
N GLN A 493 12.23 -16.38 1.66
CA GLN A 493 11.68 -16.15 2.99
C GLN A 493 12.69 -15.42 3.88
N GLY A 494 12.29 -14.26 4.41
CA GLY A 494 13.03 -13.49 5.39
C GLY A 494 13.07 -14.13 6.81
N ASP A 495 13.70 -13.41 7.73
CA ASP A 495 13.80 -13.86 9.13
C ASP A 495 12.44 -13.75 9.86
N ARG A 496 12.29 -14.53 10.93
CA ARG A 496 11.12 -14.48 11.81
C ARG A 496 11.12 -13.19 12.62
N PHE A 497 9.96 -12.59 12.79
CA PHE A 497 9.77 -11.50 13.71
C PHE A 497 9.41 -12.03 15.10
N ILE A 498 10.16 -11.63 16.13
CA ILE A 498 9.95 -12.02 17.53
C ILE A 498 10.10 -10.79 18.40
N GLN A 499 9.04 -10.37 19.04
CA GLN A 499 9.06 -9.26 19.98
C GLN A 499 8.34 -9.63 21.27
N VAL A 500 8.96 -9.30 22.38
CA VAL A 500 8.39 -9.44 23.72
C VAL A 500 8.56 -8.10 24.44
N ASP A 501 7.45 -7.53 24.88
CA ASP A 501 7.39 -6.30 25.62
C ASP A 501 6.93 -6.59 27.06
N LEU A 502 7.60 -6.00 28.04
CA LEU A 502 7.32 -6.19 29.46
C LEU A 502 7.01 -4.85 30.11
N ARG A 503 5.93 -4.81 30.86
CA ARG A 503 5.60 -3.68 31.73
C ARG A 503 5.46 -4.16 33.17
N LEU A 504 6.15 -3.46 34.07
CA LEU A 504 6.05 -3.59 35.51
C LEU A 504 5.43 -2.31 36.07
N ALA A 505 4.40 -2.44 36.88
CA ALA A 505 3.76 -1.30 37.53
C ALA A 505 3.47 -1.63 39.00
N ARG A 506 3.44 -0.62 39.86
CA ARG A 506 3.05 -0.79 41.26
C ARG A 506 2.11 0.33 41.69
N LYS A 507 0.88 -0.03 42.07
CA LYS A 507 -0.08 0.91 42.66
C LYS A 507 0.20 1.09 44.14
N ILE A 508 0.58 2.30 44.55
CA ILE A 508 0.83 2.71 45.92
C ILE A 508 -0.25 3.73 46.29
N ARG A 509 -0.99 3.49 47.35
CA ARG A 509 -1.96 4.46 47.87
C ARG A 509 -1.30 5.26 49.01
N TRP A 510 -1.37 6.57 48.90
CA TRP A 510 -0.94 7.47 49.95
C TRP A 510 -2.17 8.20 50.53
N GLY A 511 -2.61 7.73 51.70
CA GLY A 511 -3.89 8.14 52.24
C GLY A 511 -5.07 7.63 51.41
N GLU A 512 -6.20 8.35 51.53
CA GLU A 512 -7.44 7.95 50.83
C GLU A 512 -7.57 8.56 49.43
N ARG A 513 -6.83 9.62 49.10
CA ARG A 513 -7.03 10.44 47.90
C ARG A 513 -5.92 10.32 46.86
N VAL A 514 -4.68 9.99 47.28
CA VAL A 514 -3.56 9.99 46.35
C VAL A 514 -3.15 8.59 45.98
N GLY A 515 -3.16 8.28 44.69
CA GLY A 515 -2.60 7.08 44.11
C GLY A 515 -1.32 7.40 43.33
N ILE A 516 -0.25 6.69 43.62
CA ILE A 516 1.05 6.82 42.93
C ILE A 516 1.34 5.48 42.23
N GLU A 517 1.57 5.50 40.91
CA GLU A 517 1.85 4.31 40.13
C GLU A 517 3.14 4.52 39.31
N PRO A 518 4.31 4.15 39.82
CA PRO A 518 5.52 4.04 39.02
C PRO A 518 5.39 2.88 38.02
N LEU A 519 5.88 3.10 36.79
CA LEU A 519 5.85 2.18 35.68
C LEU A 519 7.25 2.06 35.08
N LEU A 520 7.61 0.83 34.75
CA LEU A 520 8.82 0.48 34.05
C LEU A 520 8.44 -0.38 32.84
N GLU A 521 8.77 0.07 31.65
CA GLU A 521 8.41 -0.59 30.40
C GLU A 521 9.67 -0.93 29.60
N PHE A 522 9.72 -2.14 29.10
CA PHE A 522 10.75 -2.64 28.19
C PHE A 522 10.08 -3.02 26.87
N PHE A 523 10.42 -2.32 25.81
CA PHE A 523 10.05 -2.71 24.45
C PHE A 523 11.21 -3.50 23.85
N ASN A 524 10.89 -4.60 23.16
CA ASN A 524 11.88 -5.56 22.67
C ASN A 524 12.83 -6.03 23.80
N LEU A 525 12.25 -6.63 24.83
CA LEU A 525 12.91 -7.06 26.07
C LEU A 525 14.24 -7.80 25.84
N PHE A 526 14.29 -8.65 24.82
CA PHE A 526 15.46 -9.46 24.50
C PHE A 526 16.45 -8.78 23.55
N ASN A 527 16.21 -7.52 23.17
CA ASN A 527 17.04 -6.75 22.24
C ASN A 527 17.32 -7.51 20.93
N ARG A 528 16.32 -8.25 20.42
CA ARG A 528 16.45 -9.01 19.20
C ARG A 528 16.50 -8.08 17.99
N PRO A 529 17.49 -8.19 17.09
CA PRO A 529 17.45 -7.50 15.80
C PRO A 529 16.42 -8.17 14.89
N ASN A 530 15.20 -7.63 14.84
CA ASN A 530 14.17 -8.11 13.93
C ASN A 530 14.43 -7.54 12.54
N VAL A 531 14.95 -8.35 11.63
CA VAL A 531 15.19 -7.97 10.24
C VAL A 531 13.85 -7.82 9.52
N THR A 532 13.51 -6.61 9.10
CA THR A 532 12.26 -6.29 8.41
C THR A 532 12.42 -6.26 6.90
N GLN A 533 13.63 -6.01 6.42
CA GLN A 533 13.97 -5.93 5.01
C GLN A 533 15.36 -6.53 4.76
N VAL A 534 15.52 -7.23 3.64
CA VAL A 534 16.81 -7.73 3.16
C VAL A 534 17.05 -7.25 1.73
N ASP A 535 18.31 -7.06 1.37
CA ASP A 535 18.65 -6.79 -0.03
C ASP A 535 18.48 -8.07 -0.85
N THR A 536 17.70 -7.98 -1.92
CA THR A 536 17.32 -9.10 -2.78
C THR A 536 17.83 -8.98 -4.22
N VAL A 537 18.72 -8.02 -4.47
CA VAL A 537 19.37 -7.86 -5.77
C VAL A 537 20.54 -8.83 -5.88
N TYR A 538 20.40 -9.83 -6.75
CA TYR A 538 21.40 -10.88 -6.95
C TYR A 538 22.57 -10.40 -7.81
N GLY A 539 22.31 -9.60 -8.86
CA GLY A 539 23.33 -9.02 -9.74
C GLY A 539 23.69 -9.84 -10.98
N ALA A 540 23.05 -11.00 -11.18
CA ALA A 540 23.22 -11.80 -12.39
C ALA A 540 21.87 -12.37 -12.85
N ALA A 541 21.75 -12.64 -14.17
CA ALA A 541 20.50 -13.12 -14.77
C ALA A 541 20.08 -14.52 -14.29
N ASP A 542 21.03 -15.36 -13.95
CA ASP A 542 20.81 -16.73 -13.46
C ASP A 542 21.65 -17.03 -12.23
N PHE A 543 21.21 -18.01 -11.44
CA PHE A 543 21.94 -18.45 -10.26
C PHE A 543 23.15 -19.31 -10.61
N VAL A 544 24.20 -19.11 -9.83
CA VAL A 544 25.31 -20.06 -9.76
C VAL A 544 25.00 -21.03 -8.60
N GLY A 545 24.51 -22.21 -8.92
CA GLY A 545 24.10 -23.21 -7.93
C GLY A 545 22.60 -23.17 -7.58
N PRO A 546 22.20 -23.70 -6.43
CA PRO A 546 20.78 -23.81 -6.06
C PRO A 546 20.14 -22.46 -5.77
N VAL A 547 18.87 -22.32 -6.13
CA VAL A 547 18.05 -21.13 -5.83
C VAL A 547 17.91 -20.96 -4.32
N PRO A 548 18.31 -19.81 -3.74
CA PRO A 548 18.15 -19.55 -2.31
C PRO A 548 16.67 -19.39 -1.97
N ARG A 549 16.23 -20.00 -0.87
CA ARG A 549 14.84 -20.00 -0.43
C ARG A 549 14.61 -19.22 0.85
N ARG A 550 15.64 -19.14 1.70
CA ARG A 550 15.56 -18.52 3.02
C ARG A 550 16.69 -17.54 3.25
N TYR A 551 16.40 -16.56 4.05
CA TYR A 551 17.39 -15.66 4.61
C TYR A 551 18.54 -16.48 5.23
N LYS A 552 19.78 -16.10 4.90
CA LYS A 552 21.03 -16.80 5.29
C LYS A 552 21.35 -18.09 4.53
N ASP A 553 20.58 -18.50 3.54
CA ASP A 553 21.07 -19.54 2.62
C ASP A 553 22.34 -19.05 1.95
N GLY A 554 23.34 -19.91 1.83
CA GLY A 554 24.58 -19.60 1.11
C GLY A 554 24.29 -19.41 -0.39
N VAL A 555 24.80 -18.33 -0.98
CA VAL A 555 24.53 -17.97 -2.38
C VAL A 555 25.83 -17.66 -3.08
N ALA A 556 26.20 -18.54 -4.03
CA ALA A 556 27.38 -18.32 -4.87
C ALA A 556 27.08 -17.32 -6.00
N GLY A 557 28.05 -16.47 -6.34
CA GLY A 557 27.96 -15.53 -7.46
C GLY A 557 27.05 -14.33 -7.23
N ALA A 558 26.50 -14.16 -6.01
CA ALA A 558 25.71 -13.00 -5.65
C ALA A 558 26.55 -11.75 -5.40
N LEU A 559 25.91 -10.58 -5.56
CA LEU A 559 26.51 -9.32 -5.12
C LEU A 559 26.79 -9.32 -3.62
N PRO A 560 27.83 -8.61 -3.14
CA PRO A 560 28.17 -8.54 -1.71
C PRO A 560 27.06 -8.01 -0.81
N SER A 561 26.11 -7.24 -1.38
CA SER A 561 24.96 -6.70 -0.66
C SER A 561 23.81 -7.71 -0.51
N PHE A 562 23.75 -8.74 -1.36
CA PHE A 562 22.67 -9.72 -1.37
C PHE A 562 22.49 -10.41 -0.01
N GLY A 563 21.25 -10.49 0.44
CA GLY A 563 20.90 -11.12 1.71
C GLY A 563 21.30 -10.33 2.96
N ARG A 564 21.89 -9.14 2.83
CA ARG A 564 22.19 -8.29 3.98
C ARG A 564 20.93 -7.60 4.48
N PRO A 565 20.79 -7.37 5.80
CA PRO A 565 19.72 -6.57 6.35
C PRO A 565 19.71 -5.16 5.75
N ALA A 566 18.63 -4.80 5.09
CA ALA A 566 18.36 -3.45 4.57
C ALA A 566 17.45 -2.63 5.52
N GLY A 567 16.79 -3.31 6.46
CA GLY A 567 16.00 -2.67 7.50
C GLY A 567 15.87 -3.57 8.72
N THR A 568 15.85 -2.96 9.90
CA THR A 568 15.65 -3.63 11.19
C THR A 568 14.58 -2.93 12.00
N GLY A 569 13.86 -3.68 12.81
CA GLY A 569 12.99 -3.14 13.85
C GLY A 569 13.78 -2.41 14.93
N PRO A 570 13.08 -1.65 15.81
CA PRO A 570 13.74 -0.90 16.88
C PRO A 570 14.54 -1.80 17.82
N ALA A 571 15.69 -1.32 18.28
CA ALA A 571 16.42 -1.91 19.39
C ALA A 571 15.58 -1.83 20.68
N ARG A 572 16.02 -2.50 21.74
CA ARG A 572 15.37 -2.42 23.06
C ARG A 572 15.28 -0.96 23.51
N GLN A 573 14.08 -0.56 23.92
CA GLN A 573 13.80 0.73 24.54
C GLN A 573 13.34 0.50 25.98
N VAL A 574 13.73 1.37 26.88
CA VAL A 574 13.30 1.35 28.28
C VAL A 574 12.65 2.69 28.59
N GLN A 575 11.44 2.64 29.14
CA GLN A 575 10.67 3.81 29.52
C GLN A 575 10.31 3.75 31.00
N PHE A 576 10.52 4.86 31.68
CA PHE A 576 10.02 5.10 33.04
C PHE A 576 8.87 6.10 32.97
N ALA A 577 7.80 5.82 33.69
CA ALA A 577 6.69 6.73 33.83
C ALA A 577 6.17 6.73 35.26
N LEU A 578 5.57 7.84 35.67
CA LEU A 578 4.91 7.99 36.97
C LEU A 578 3.49 8.52 36.72
N ARG A 579 2.49 7.76 37.16
CA ARG A 579 1.11 8.19 37.14
C ARG A 579 0.70 8.60 38.55
N ILE A 580 0.18 9.78 38.71
CA ILE A 580 -0.38 10.28 39.95
C ILE A 580 -1.87 10.52 39.74
N SER A 581 -2.71 9.98 40.63
CA SER A 581 -4.13 10.19 40.67
C SER A 581 -4.54 10.76 42.01
N PHE A 582 -5.44 11.74 42.03
CA PHE A 582 -5.91 12.45 43.23
C PHE A 582 -7.42 12.71 43.13
#